data_08e1725632d8331fbe4478f5193cd82a
#
_entry.id   08e1725632d8331fbe4478f5193cd82a
#
_cell.length_a   1.000
_cell.length_b   1.000
_cell.length_c   1.000
_cell.angle_alpha   90.00
_cell.angle_beta   90.00
_cell.angle_gamma   90.00
#
_symmetry.space_group_name_H-M   'P 1'
#
loop_
_entity.id
_entity.type
_entity.pdbx_description
1 polymer ?
#
loop_
_entity_poly.entity_id
_entity_poly.type
_entity_poly.pdbx_seq_one_letter_code
_entity_poly.pdbx_strand_id
1 'polypeptide(L)'
;MSKKTENSSKLTVTILSLSLLTVMAGAAVAPALNVIGEYFHGVNQTLVQMIISIPALFIAMTSLIFPKLCKVFKAKELVLIGLILYVVGGCAAGLFSNIYVVLIFRALVGVGVGIIMPLSTGLLSYYFSPSEQDKLMGYSSAMNQMGGVVATLISGILAGISWRANFLVYLMGLISIVLCLLFLPNDKIGSHNEGEAKKQGVFKKYYMFIVAIFLLMFTFFVYPSVFAMETAKEGIIPQHYIAIIMASMDLVAFFGGLSFVHIKKRFGIMTKFVAPVMFLVGYLFLFIVGGWIGAIAGSIFIGFANGLGIPFIISTASQKAGKVAATTVMPLISMAMYLAQFVTPMILSISNLPYAVACVSAMMFIVWSGTMKTNT
;
A
#
# COMPACT_ATOMS: atom_id res chain seq x y z
N MET A 1 32.58 -16.07 -15.90
CA MET A 1 31.14 -15.79 -15.97
C MET A 1 30.36 -16.09 -14.69
N SER A 2 30.71 -17.12 -13.91
CA SER A 2 29.94 -17.57 -12.71
C SER A 2 29.82 -16.54 -11.56
N LYS A 3 30.91 -15.85 -11.14
CA LYS A 3 30.87 -14.90 -9.99
C LYS A 3 30.06 -13.62 -10.22
N LYS A 4 29.98 -13.14 -11.48
CA LYS A 4 29.24 -11.91 -11.81
C LYS A 4 27.72 -12.15 -11.81
N THR A 5 27.31 -13.35 -12.21
CA THR A 5 25.89 -13.80 -12.21
C THR A 5 25.39 -14.10 -10.79
N GLU A 6 26.24 -14.68 -9.94
CA GLU A 6 25.88 -14.99 -8.55
C GLU A 6 25.71 -13.72 -7.71
N ASN A 7 26.57 -12.72 -7.90
CA ASN A 7 26.45 -11.42 -7.24
C ASN A 7 25.20 -10.65 -7.71
N SER A 8 24.83 -10.78 -8.99
CA SER A 8 23.62 -10.18 -9.54
C SER A 8 22.35 -10.79 -8.92
N SER A 9 22.32 -12.11 -8.72
CA SER A 9 21.16 -12.79 -8.11
C SER A 9 20.97 -12.41 -6.63
N LYS A 10 22.05 -12.33 -5.86
CA LYS A 10 22.03 -11.92 -4.43
C LYS A 10 21.56 -10.48 -4.28
N LEU A 11 22.04 -9.59 -5.15
CA LEU A 11 21.59 -8.18 -5.18
C LEU A 11 20.11 -8.07 -5.55
N THR A 12 19.65 -8.86 -6.53
CA THR A 12 18.22 -8.90 -6.90
C THR A 12 17.35 -9.29 -5.70
N VAL A 13 17.68 -10.39 -5.01
CA VAL A 13 16.93 -10.84 -3.83
C VAL A 13 16.92 -9.77 -2.75
N THR A 14 18.04 -9.10 -2.51
CA THR A 14 18.15 -8.02 -1.54
C THR A 14 17.20 -6.87 -1.87
N ILE A 15 17.18 -6.41 -3.12
CA ILE A 15 16.32 -5.29 -3.53
C ILE A 15 14.83 -5.71 -3.50
N LEU A 16 14.52 -6.94 -3.94
CA LEU A 16 13.15 -7.45 -3.91
C LEU A 16 12.63 -7.64 -2.47
N SER A 17 13.50 -7.94 -1.49
CA SER A 17 13.11 -7.99 -0.08
C SER A 17 12.63 -6.63 0.44
N LEU A 18 13.16 -5.52 -0.09
CA LEU A 18 12.68 -4.18 0.25
C LEU A 18 11.25 -3.95 -0.27
N SER A 19 10.97 -4.41 -1.48
CA SER A 19 9.63 -4.30 -2.07
C SER A 19 8.57 -5.03 -1.23
N LEU A 20 8.91 -6.20 -0.72
CA LEU A 20 8.03 -6.98 0.16
C LEU A 20 7.61 -6.19 1.41
N LEU A 21 8.53 -5.45 2.04
CA LEU A 21 8.26 -4.72 3.28
C LEU A 21 7.35 -3.50 3.10
N THR A 22 7.27 -2.92 1.90
CA THR A 22 6.54 -1.66 1.68
C THR A 22 5.04 -1.79 1.92
N VAL A 23 4.42 -2.88 1.48
CA VAL A 23 2.98 -3.14 1.69
C VAL A 23 2.70 -3.70 3.08
N MET A 24 3.67 -4.43 3.67
CA MET A 24 3.54 -4.98 5.01
C MET A 24 3.27 -3.92 6.08
N ALA A 25 3.72 -2.67 5.89
CA ALA A 25 3.56 -1.60 6.86
C ALA A 25 2.10 -1.35 7.28
N GLY A 26 1.15 -1.48 6.36
CA GLY A 26 -0.28 -1.37 6.63
C GLY A 26 -0.94 -2.73 6.88
N ALA A 27 -0.66 -3.71 6.01
CA ALA A 27 -1.27 -5.03 6.05
C ALA A 27 -1.01 -5.79 7.37
N ALA A 28 0.15 -5.56 7.99
CA ALA A 28 0.57 -6.18 9.24
C ALA A 28 -0.32 -5.86 10.47
N VAL A 29 -1.16 -4.85 10.43
CA VAL A 29 -1.97 -4.44 11.60
C VAL A 29 -3.47 -4.60 11.34
N ALA A 30 -3.89 -4.58 10.09
CA ALA A 30 -5.30 -4.58 9.73
C ALA A 30 -6.11 -5.74 10.37
N PRO A 31 -5.65 -7.02 10.37
CA PRO A 31 -6.38 -8.11 11.00
C PRO A 31 -6.46 -8.01 12.54
N ALA A 32 -5.49 -7.30 13.14
CA ALA A 32 -5.40 -7.14 14.59
C ALA A 32 -6.20 -5.96 15.14
N LEU A 33 -6.79 -5.11 14.29
CA LEU A 33 -7.46 -3.88 14.72
C LEU A 33 -8.56 -4.12 15.74
N ASN A 34 -9.30 -5.22 15.63
CA ASN A 34 -10.32 -5.56 16.60
C ASN A 34 -9.71 -5.79 17.99
N VAL A 35 -8.71 -6.67 18.09
CA VAL A 35 -8.04 -7.01 19.35
C VAL A 35 -7.35 -5.78 19.97
N ILE A 36 -6.77 -4.91 19.13
CA ILE A 36 -6.22 -3.62 19.56
C ILE A 36 -7.32 -2.69 20.09
N GLY A 37 -8.46 -2.61 19.38
CA GLY A 37 -9.60 -1.80 19.77
C GLY A 37 -10.23 -2.24 21.10
N GLU A 38 -10.31 -3.54 21.34
CA GLU A 38 -10.77 -4.13 22.61
C GLU A 38 -9.84 -3.75 23.79
N TYR A 39 -8.52 -3.75 23.57
CA TYR A 39 -7.57 -3.31 24.60
C TYR A 39 -7.69 -1.82 24.90
N PHE A 40 -7.88 -1.00 23.87
CA PHE A 40 -8.02 0.45 23.97
C PHE A 40 -9.49 0.90 24.03
N HIS A 41 -10.38 0.13 24.69
CA HIS A 41 -11.84 0.36 24.72
C HIS A 41 -12.28 1.76 25.24
N GLY A 42 -11.42 2.46 25.99
CA GLY A 42 -11.66 3.85 26.45
C GLY A 42 -11.20 4.93 25.47
N VAL A 43 -10.67 4.56 24.29
CA VAL A 43 -10.11 5.49 23.30
C VAL A 43 -11.03 5.59 22.09
N ASN A 44 -11.06 6.78 21.47
CA ASN A 44 -11.82 6.98 20.24
C ASN A 44 -11.37 5.98 19.16
N GLN A 45 -12.33 5.26 18.57
CA GLN A 45 -12.12 4.25 17.55
C GLN A 45 -11.31 4.78 16.34
N THR A 46 -11.45 6.07 16.02
CA THR A 46 -10.67 6.72 14.96
C THR A 46 -9.17 6.66 15.26
N LEU A 47 -8.75 6.84 16.52
CA LEU A 47 -7.33 6.75 16.91
C LEU A 47 -6.80 5.33 16.74
N VAL A 48 -7.64 4.32 17.00
CA VAL A 48 -7.27 2.91 16.76
C VAL A 48 -7.09 2.66 15.24
N GLN A 49 -7.99 3.15 14.41
CA GLN A 49 -7.88 3.04 12.95
C GLN A 49 -6.68 3.82 12.39
N MET A 50 -6.28 4.91 13.04
CA MET A 50 -5.09 5.69 12.68
C MET A 50 -3.79 4.89 12.83
N ILE A 51 -3.77 3.78 13.57
CA ILE A 51 -2.62 2.88 13.63
C ILE A 51 -2.25 2.33 12.24
N ILE A 52 -3.23 2.12 11.36
CA ILE A 52 -3.00 1.73 9.95
C ILE A 52 -2.67 2.94 9.08
N SER A 53 -3.36 4.06 9.29
CA SER A 53 -3.35 5.15 8.32
C SER A 53 -2.27 6.21 8.57
N ILE A 54 -1.80 6.40 9.81
CA ILE A 54 -0.78 7.41 10.12
C ILE A 54 0.56 7.16 9.39
N PRO A 55 1.03 5.91 9.19
CA PRO A 55 2.21 5.68 8.38
C PRO A 55 2.11 6.27 6.98
N ALA A 56 0.93 6.27 6.37
CA ALA A 56 0.74 6.78 5.01
C ALA A 56 1.03 8.28 4.89
N LEU A 57 0.65 9.07 5.89
CA LEU A 57 0.98 10.49 5.94
C LEU A 57 2.50 10.69 5.95
N PHE A 58 3.21 9.94 6.80
CA PHE A 58 4.66 10.05 6.93
C PHE A 58 5.41 9.46 5.72
N ILE A 59 4.85 8.44 5.04
CA ILE A 59 5.35 7.96 3.74
C ILE A 59 5.28 9.09 2.72
N ALA A 60 4.14 9.77 2.61
CA ALA A 60 3.96 10.88 1.67
C ALA A 60 4.94 12.02 1.94
N MET A 61 5.06 12.45 3.20
CA MET A 61 5.98 13.52 3.61
C MET A 61 7.44 13.17 3.33
N THR A 62 7.85 11.94 3.70
CA THR A 62 9.23 11.48 3.53
C THR A 62 9.58 11.31 2.05
N SER A 63 8.65 10.82 1.23
CA SER A 63 8.84 10.70 -0.22
C SER A 63 9.11 12.05 -0.90
N LEU A 64 8.53 13.14 -0.40
CA LEU A 64 8.81 14.51 -0.89
C LEU A 64 10.22 14.98 -0.53
N ILE A 65 10.74 14.55 0.61
CA ILE A 65 12.08 14.93 1.11
C ILE A 65 13.15 14.00 0.55
N PHE A 66 12.78 12.79 0.12
CA PHE A 66 13.68 11.73 -0.34
C PHE A 66 14.76 12.19 -1.34
N PRO A 67 14.48 13.01 -2.38
CA PRO A 67 15.51 13.48 -3.29
C PRO A 67 16.61 14.30 -2.60
N LYS A 68 16.30 15.02 -1.51
CA LYS A 68 17.28 15.75 -0.70
C LYS A 68 18.14 14.80 0.12
N LEU A 69 17.53 13.72 0.65
CA LEU A 69 18.26 12.69 1.40
C LEU A 69 19.30 11.97 0.53
N CYS A 70 18.97 11.69 -0.73
CA CYS A 70 19.90 11.07 -1.70
C CYS A 70 21.13 11.93 -2.02
N LYS A 71 21.06 13.26 -1.82
CA LYS A 71 22.21 14.15 -2.00
C LYS A 71 23.23 14.04 -0.85
N VAL A 72 22.74 13.73 0.35
CA VAL A 72 23.55 13.69 1.58
C VAL A 72 24.06 12.28 1.84
N PHE A 73 23.21 11.28 1.77
CA PHE A 73 23.50 9.91 2.16
C PHE A 73 23.74 9.00 0.94
N LYS A 74 24.51 7.92 1.15
CA LYS A 74 24.64 6.85 0.17
C LYS A 74 23.44 5.90 0.21
N ALA A 75 23.21 5.16 -0.87
CA ALA A 75 22.08 4.27 -1.00
C ALA A 75 21.95 3.25 0.13
N LYS A 76 23.05 2.58 0.46
CA LYS A 76 23.08 1.58 1.55
C LYS A 76 22.76 2.20 2.91
N GLU A 77 23.27 3.40 3.20
CA GLU A 77 22.99 4.12 4.43
C GLU A 77 21.48 4.46 4.54
N LEU A 78 20.90 4.99 3.47
CA LEU A 78 19.47 5.30 3.43
C LEU A 78 18.60 4.07 3.60
N VAL A 79 18.93 2.96 2.92
CA VAL A 79 18.20 1.71 3.08
C VAL A 79 18.25 1.23 4.53
N LEU A 80 19.45 1.23 5.15
CA LEU A 80 19.61 0.78 6.53
C LEU A 80 18.89 1.69 7.52
N ILE A 81 18.95 3.02 7.36
CA ILE A 81 18.18 3.97 8.17
C ILE A 81 16.68 3.67 8.04
N GLY A 82 16.17 3.51 6.82
CA GLY A 82 14.77 3.18 6.57
C GLY A 82 14.34 1.86 7.22
N LEU A 83 15.17 0.82 7.09
CA LEU A 83 14.90 -0.50 7.68
C LEU A 83 14.94 -0.49 9.21
N ILE A 84 15.89 0.24 9.81
CA ILE A 84 15.97 0.40 11.27
C ILE A 84 14.73 1.11 11.79
N LEU A 85 14.32 2.22 11.14
CA LEU A 85 13.10 2.93 11.50
C LEU A 85 11.85 2.05 11.35
N TYR A 86 11.81 1.22 10.30
CA TYR A 86 10.73 0.25 10.07
C TYR A 86 10.65 -0.80 11.18
N VAL A 87 11.77 -1.44 11.54
CA VAL A 87 11.79 -2.49 12.57
C VAL A 87 11.54 -1.90 13.96
N VAL A 88 12.26 -0.84 14.33
CA VAL A 88 12.12 -0.19 15.64
C VAL A 88 10.73 0.40 15.79
N GLY A 89 10.26 1.17 14.80
CA GLY A 89 8.93 1.76 14.81
C GLY A 89 7.82 0.71 14.83
N GLY A 90 8.00 -0.39 14.10
CA GLY A 90 7.04 -1.49 14.07
C GLY A 90 6.99 -2.24 15.41
N CYS A 91 8.11 -2.78 15.85
CA CYS A 91 8.15 -3.62 17.06
C CYS A 91 7.91 -2.84 18.35
N ALA A 92 8.48 -1.65 18.49
CA ALA A 92 8.34 -0.86 19.71
C ALA A 92 6.89 -0.36 19.94
N ALA A 93 6.09 -0.24 18.89
CA ALA A 93 4.67 0.10 19.03
C ALA A 93 3.91 -0.89 19.95
N GLY A 94 4.29 -2.18 19.95
CA GLY A 94 3.69 -3.19 20.82
C GLY A 94 4.12 -3.14 22.30
N LEU A 95 5.15 -2.36 22.65
CA LEU A 95 5.66 -2.29 24.03
C LEU A 95 4.87 -1.32 24.91
N PHE A 96 4.14 -0.38 24.32
CA PHE A 96 3.49 0.71 25.06
C PHE A 96 1.98 0.55 25.12
N SER A 97 1.41 0.94 26.28
CA SER A 97 -0.03 0.91 26.54
C SER A 97 -0.72 2.26 26.30
N ASN A 98 -0.01 3.24 25.77
CA ASN A 98 -0.54 4.56 25.42
C ASN A 98 -0.71 4.65 23.90
N ILE A 99 -1.94 4.89 23.42
CA ILE A 99 -2.27 4.96 22.00
C ILE A 99 -1.45 6.03 21.25
N TYR A 100 -1.19 7.18 21.87
CA TYR A 100 -0.42 8.25 21.24
C TYR A 100 1.04 7.84 21.00
N VAL A 101 1.63 7.09 21.96
CA VAL A 101 2.98 6.54 21.80
C VAL A 101 3.01 5.49 20.68
N VAL A 102 2.00 4.63 20.63
CA VAL A 102 1.83 3.67 19.52
C VAL A 102 1.78 4.41 18.17
N LEU A 103 1.00 5.50 18.08
CA LEU A 103 0.90 6.29 16.84
C LEU A 103 2.22 6.97 16.45
N ILE A 104 3.03 7.43 17.43
CA ILE A 104 4.37 7.97 17.14
C ILE A 104 5.27 6.89 16.54
N PHE A 105 5.29 5.69 17.10
CA PHE A 105 6.07 4.59 16.52
C PHE A 105 5.54 4.16 15.15
N ARG A 106 4.25 4.22 14.92
CA ARG A 106 3.65 4.00 13.60
C ARG A 106 4.07 5.07 12.58
N ALA A 107 4.21 6.33 13.02
CA ALA A 107 4.75 7.39 12.17
C ALA A 107 6.21 7.10 11.77
N LEU A 108 7.04 6.56 12.69
CA LEU A 108 8.42 6.13 12.36
C LEU A 108 8.44 5.03 11.31
N VAL A 109 7.51 4.05 11.37
CA VAL A 109 7.34 3.06 10.29
C VAL A 109 7.09 3.76 8.96
N GLY A 110 6.22 4.78 8.94
CA GLY A 110 5.93 5.56 7.74
C GLY A 110 7.16 6.27 7.18
N VAL A 111 7.97 6.88 8.03
CA VAL A 111 9.26 7.49 7.63
C VAL A 111 10.18 6.42 7.01
N GLY A 112 10.31 5.26 7.66
CA GLY A 112 11.12 4.14 7.18
C GLY A 112 10.69 3.67 5.80
N VAL A 113 9.40 3.40 5.60
CA VAL A 113 8.85 2.98 4.30
C VAL A 113 8.97 4.07 3.25
N GLY A 114 8.78 5.34 3.61
CA GLY A 114 8.96 6.47 2.70
C GLY A 114 10.39 6.63 2.16
N ILE A 115 11.39 6.08 2.87
CA ILE A 115 12.77 5.94 2.38
C ILE A 115 12.95 4.68 1.54
N ILE A 116 12.45 3.53 2.02
CA ILE A 116 12.66 2.22 1.39
C ILE A 116 11.95 2.12 0.04
N MET A 117 10.74 2.63 -0.06
CA MET A 117 9.88 2.47 -1.25
C MET A 117 10.49 3.05 -2.53
N PRO A 118 10.96 4.30 -2.58
CA PRO A 118 11.62 4.80 -3.80
C PRO A 118 12.97 4.11 -4.05
N LEU A 119 13.65 3.62 -3.02
CA LEU A 119 14.90 2.87 -3.19
C LEU A 119 14.65 1.46 -3.76
N SER A 120 13.57 0.78 -3.39
CA SER A 120 13.26 -0.55 -3.91
C SER A 120 13.13 -0.58 -5.44
N THR A 121 12.58 0.45 -6.04
CA THR A 121 12.46 0.58 -7.50
C THR A 121 13.66 1.30 -8.13
N GLY A 122 14.20 2.33 -7.44
CA GLY A 122 15.33 3.10 -7.91
C GLY A 122 16.63 2.29 -8.02
N LEU A 123 16.88 1.38 -7.07
CA LEU A 123 18.04 0.48 -7.12
C LEU A 123 17.97 -0.51 -8.28
N LEU A 124 16.76 -0.98 -8.65
CA LEU A 124 16.59 -1.82 -9.84
C LEU A 124 16.98 -1.05 -11.11
N SER A 125 16.57 0.21 -11.20
CA SER A 125 16.91 1.05 -12.34
C SER A 125 18.40 1.43 -12.38
N TYR A 126 19.07 1.48 -11.24
CA TYR A 126 20.49 1.86 -11.14
C TYR A 126 21.44 0.69 -11.45
N TYR A 127 21.14 -0.52 -10.96
CA TYR A 127 22.08 -1.66 -11.05
C TYR A 127 21.84 -2.58 -12.24
N PHE A 128 20.65 -2.55 -12.87
CA PHE A 128 20.28 -3.49 -13.92
C PHE A 128 20.08 -2.81 -15.28
N SER A 129 20.33 -3.57 -16.35
CA SER A 129 20.13 -3.09 -17.72
C SER A 129 18.64 -2.87 -18.05
N PRO A 130 18.29 -1.97 -18.98
CA PRO A 130 16.89 -1.70 -19.34
C PRO A 130 16.09 -2.97 -19.69
N SER A 131 16.71 -3.96 -20.32
CA SER A 131 16.06 -5.23 -20.68
C SER A 131 15.74 -6.11 -19.46
N GLU A 132 16.51 -5.99 -18.38
CA GLU A 132 16.27 -6.72 -17.12
C GLU A 132 15.30 -5.96 -16.20
N GLN A 133 15.28 -4.64 -16.29
CA GLN A 133 14.46 -3.78 -15.43
C GLN A 133 12.97 -4.11 -15.53
N ASP A 134 12.42 -4.30 -16.74
CA ASP A 134 11.00 -4.60 -16.94
C ASP A 134 10.60 -5.88 -16.18
N LYS A 135 11.43 -6.91 -16.28
CA LYS A 135 11.21 -8.19 -15.57
C LYS A 135 11.31 -8.02 -14.06
N LEU A 136 12.32 -7.29 -13.59
CA LEU A 136 12.58 -7.08 -12.15
C LEU A 136 11.53 -6.16 -11.52
N MET A 137 11.00 -5.18 -12.25
CA MET A 137 9.88 -4.36 -11.80
C MET A 137 8.60 -5.20 -11.66
N GLY A 138 8.38 -6.16 -12.57
CA GLY A 138 7.30 -7.14 -12.42
C GLY A 138 7.45 -7.98 -11.16
N TYR A 139 8.66 -8.47 -10.87
CA TYR A 139 8.94 -9.20 -9.62
C TYR A 139 8.79 -8.31 -8.38
N SER A 140 9.22 -7.05 -8.44
CA SER A 140 9.02 -6.09 -7.34
C SER A 140 7.54 -5.89 -7.05
N SER A 141 6.71 -5.73 -8.08
CA SER A 141 5.25 -5.61 -7.91
C SER A 141 4.63 -6.88 -7.31
N ALA A 142 5.06 -8.06 -7.75
CA ALA A 142 4.63 -9.33 -7.19
C ALA A 142 5.04 -9.46 -5.71
N MET A 143 6.28 -9.08 -5.36
CA MET A 143 6.76 -9.09 -3.98
C MET A 143 6.00 -8.12 -3.07
N ASN A 144 5.58 -6.96 -3.60
CA ASN A 144 4.72 -6.04 -2.85
C ASN A 144 3.39 -6.72 -2.45
N GLN A 145 2.73 -7.38 -3.39
CA GLN A 145 1.46 -8.06 -3.12
C GLN A 145 1.65 -9.26 -2.18
N MET A 146 2.71 -10.05 -2.40
CA MET A 146 3.04 -11.16 -1.51
C MET A 146 3.39 -10.68 -0.09
N GLY A 147 4.00 -9.50 0.04
CA GLY A 147 4.24 -8.86 1.32
C GLY A 147 2.93 -8.62 2.08
N GLY A 148 1.88 -8.15 1.40
CA GLY A 148 0.54 -8.00 1.97
C GLY A 148 -0.01 -9.33 2.49
N VAL A 149 -0.03 -10.37 1.64
CA VAL A 149 -0.52 -11.71 2.00
C VAL A 149 0.21 -12.27 3.23
N VAL A 150 1.55 -12.27 3.19
CA VAL A 150 2.40 -12.82 4.27
C VAL A 150 2.18 -12.04 5.56
N ALA A 151 2.17 -10.71 5.50
CA ALA A 151 1.96 -9.86 6.67
C ALA A 151 0.59 -10.09 7.30
N THR A 152 -0.46 -10.17 6.48
CA THR A 152 -1.85 -10.37 6.94
C THR A 152 -2.00 -11.72 7.63
N LEU A 153 -1.43 -12.80 7.06
CA LEU A 153 -1.49 -14.14 7.66
C LEU A 153 -0.74 -14.22 8.98
N ILE A 154 0.51 -13.72 9.01
CA ILE A 154 1.32 -13.71 10.25
C ILE A 154 0.65 -12.83 11.30
N SER A 155 0.14 -11.67 10.91
CA SER A 155 -0.62 -10.78 11.79
C SER A 155 -1.82 -11.48 12.41
N GLY A 156 -2.60 -12.23 11.62
CA GLY A 156 -3.74 -12.98 12.12
C GLY A 156 -3.37 -14.01 13.19
N ILE A 157 -2.26 -14.73 12.98
CA ILE A 157 -1.74 -15.71 13.96
C ILE A 157 -1.28 -15.00 15.23
N LEU A 158 -0.47 -13.96 15.11
CA LEU A 158 0.09 -13.22 16.23
C LEU A 158 -1.00 -12.47 17.03
N ALA A 159 -2.00 -11.91 16.36
CA ALA A 159 -3.15 -11.28 17.00
C ALA A 159 -3.97 -12.24 17.85
N GLY A 160 -4.01 -13.54 17.48
CA GLY A 160 -4.61 -14.60 18.29
C GLY A 160 -3.87 -14.86 19.61
N ILE A 161 -2.59 -14.50 19.70
CA ILE A 161 -1.79 -14.60 20.94
C ILE A 161 -2.00 -13.35 21.80
N SER A 162 -1.76 -12.18 21.23
CA SER A 162 -2.01 -10.89 21.86
C SER A 162 -1.88 -9.75 20.84
N TRP A 163 -2.52 -8.61 21.12
CA TRP A 163 -2.36 -7.41 20.32
C TRP A 163 -0.89 -6.92 20.25
N ARG A 164 -0.12 -7.13 21.32
CA ARG A 164 1.32 -6.78 21.37
C ARG A 164 2.15 -7.68 20.48
N ALA A 165 1.89 -8.98 20.50
CA ALA A 165 2.59 -9.96 19.68
C ALA A 165 2.44 -9.63 18.19
N ASN A 166 1.32 -9.05 17.77
CA ASN A 166 1.08 -8.66 16.38
C ASN A 166 2.19 -7.76 15.81
N PHE A 167 2.77 -6.88 16.62
CA PHE A 167 3.84 -5.99 16.17
C PHE A 167 5.18 -6.69 15.93
N LEU A 168 5.35 -7.95 16.36
CA LEU A 168 6.54 -8.74 16.05
C LEU A 168 6.65 -9.11 14.57
N VAL A 169 5.58 -8.97 13.78
CA VAL A 169 5.64 -9.16 12.33
C VAL A 169 6.69 -8.27 11.67
N TYR A 170 6.98 -7.09 12.24
CA TYR A 170 7.99 -6.15 11.72
C TYR A 170 9.43 -6.66 11.87
N LEU A 171 9.68 -7.71 12.69
CA LEU A 171 10.98 -8.38 12.76
C LEU A 171 11.41 -9.00 11.42
N MET A 172 10.48 -9.24 10.49
CA MET A 172 10.82 -9.64 9.13
C MET A 172 11.75 -8.63 8.44
N GLY A 173 11.72 -7.37 8.83
CA GLY A 173 12.67 -6.35 8.37
C GLY A 173 14.13 -6.66 8.71
N LEU A 174 14.42 -7.47 9.74
CA LEU A 174 15.78 -7.89 10.08
C LEU A 174 16.41 -8.72 8.96
N ILE A 175 15.61 -9.53 8.27
CA ILE A 175 16.09 -10.32 7.12
C ILE A 175 16.62 -9.36 6.04
N SER A 176 15.87 -8.32 5.73
CA SER A 176 16.29 -7.31 4.75
C SER A 176 17.49 -6.50 5.22
N ILE A 177 17.63 -6.22 6.54
CA ILE A 177 18.82 -5.57 7.10
C ILE A 177 20.05 -6.43 6.85
N VAL A 178 19.99 -7.73 7.18
CA VAL A 178 21.10 -8.66 6.97
C VAL A 178 21.47 -8.75 5.49
N LEU A 179 20.48 -8.91 4.60
CA LEU A 179 20.72 -8.96 3.16
C LEU A 179 21.36 -7.66 2.65
N CYS A 180 20.90 -6.49 3.10
CA CYS A 180 21.49 -5.21 2.70
C CYS A 180 22.91 -5.01 3.23
N LEU A 181 23.20 -5.43 4.45
CA LEU A 181 24.56 -5.37 5.00
C LEU A 181 25.53 -6.20 4.20
N LEU A 182 25.12 -7.40 3.77
CA LEU A 182 25.99 -8.35 3.08
C LEU A 182 26.13 -8.06 1.57
N PHE A 183 25.04 -7.69 0.89
CA PHE A 183 24.99 -7.72 -0.57
C PHE A 183 24.73 -6.37 -1.24
N LEU A 184 24.26 -5.33 -0.52
CA LEU A 184 24.00 -4.03 -1.14
C LEU A 184 25.30 -3.22 -1.21
N PRO A 185 25.74 -2.77 -2.42
CA PRO A 185 26.87 -1.88 -2.57
C PRO A 185 26.63 -0.52 -1.93
N ASN A 186 27.72 0.14 -1.49
CA ASN A 186 27.65 1.43 -0.83
C ASN A 186 27.88 2.59 -1.81
N ASP A 187 27.07 2.64 -2.87
CA ASP A 187 27.17 3.63 -3.93
C ASP A 187 26.34 4.89 -3.62
N LYS A 188 26.80 6.03 -4.13
CA LYS A 188 26.05 7.27 -4.10
C LYS A 188 25.16 7.31 -5.34
N ILE A 189 23.84 7.12 -5.14
CA ILE A 189 22.87 7.27 -6.22
C ILE A 189 22.74 8.78 -6.50
N GLY A 190 23.40 9.25 -7.57
CA GLY A 190 23.26 10.63 -7.99
C GLY A 190 21.80 10.92 -8.30
N SER A 191 21.27 12.03 -7.78
CA SER A 191 20.06 12.59 -8.34
C SER A 191 20.36 12.88 -9.82
N HIS A 192 19.80 12.10 -10.73
CA HIS A 192 19.70 12.56 -12.11
C HIS A 192 19.11 13.97 -12.03
N ASN A 193 19.82 14.94 -12.62
CA ASN A 193 19.34 16.31 -12.75
C ASN A 193 17.98 16.26 -13.44
N GLU A 194 16.95 16.13 -12.64
CA GLU A 194 15.59 16.41 -13.06
C GLU A 194 15.58 17.91 -13.26
N GLY A 195 15.74 18.32 -14.52
CA GLY A 195 15.53 19.70 -14.89
C GLY A 195 14.23 20.14 -14.24
N GLU A 196 14.23 21.29 -13.60
CA GLU A 196 13.06 21.94 -13.02
C GLU A 196 11.98 22.08 -14.11
N ALA A 197 11.30 20.98 -14.41
CA ALA A 197 10.12 21.00 -15.24
C ALA A 197 9.13 21.90 -14.49
N LYS A 198 8.86 23.07 -15.05
CA LYS A 198 7.96 24.11 -14.53
C LYS A 198 6.72 23.43 -13.93
N LYS A 199 6.65 23.37 -12.60
CA LYS A 199 5.56 22.74 -11.83
C LYS A 199 4.22 23.45 -12.02
N GLN A 200 4.20 24.62 -12.67
CA GLN A 200 3.00 25.41 -12.94
C GLN A 200 2.13 24.70 -14.00
N GLY A 201 0.92 24.33 -13.60
CA GLY A 201 -0.11 23.78 -14.50
C GLY A 201 -0.22 22.25 -14.56
N VAL A 202 0.72 21.49 -14.00
CA VAL A 202 0.69 20.01 -14.03
C VAL A 202 -0.53 19.49 -13.26
N PHE A 203 -0.81 20.01 -12.08
CA PHE A 203 -1.98 19.62 -11.29
C PHE A 203 -3.27 19.80 -12.10
N LYS A 204 -3.46 20.96 -12.73
CA LYS A 204 -4.65 21.24 -13.55
C LYS A 204 -4.79 20.31 -14.77
N LYS A 205 -3.66 19.85 -15.33
CA LYS A 205 -3.67 18.92 -16.48
C LYS A 205 -3.99 17.47 -16.10
N TYR A 206 -3.56 17.02 -14.91
CA TYR A 206 -3.66 15.61 -14.48
C TYR A 206 -4.61 15.40 -13.29
N TYR A 207 -5.35 16.44 -12.85
CA TYR A 207 -6.24 16.36 -11.69
C TYR A 207 -7.26 15.21 -11.79
N MET A 208 -7.68 14.87 -13.00
CA MET A 208 -8.64 13.78 -13.20
C MET A 208 -8.08 12.42 -12.71
N PHE A 209 -6.78 12.16 -12.94
CA PHE A 209 -6.11 10.94 -12.47
C PHE A 209 -5.79 11.02 -10.98
N ILE A 210 -5.45 12.21 -10.49
CA ILE A 210 -5.16 12.45 -9.06
C ILE A 210 -6.43 12.19 -8.23
N VAL A 211 -7.58 12.69 -8.67
CA VAL A 211 -8.86 12.46 -8.00
C VAL A 211 -9.30 11.00 -8.17
N ALA A 212 -9.13 10.40 -9.36
CA ALA A 212 -9.48 9.01 -9.58
C ALA A 212 -8.70 8.06 -8.65
N ILE A 213 -7.38 8.25 -8.51
CA ILE A 213 -6.56 7.42 -7.62
C ILE A 213 -6.88 7.69 -6.15
N PHE A 214 -7.22 8.93 -5.79
CA PHE A 214 -7.67 9.27 -4.45
C PHE A 214 -8.97 8.54 -4.11
N LEU A 215 -9.98 8.59 -4.99
CA LEU A 215 -11.26 7.91 -4.79
C LEU A 215 -11.08 6.39 -4.74
N LEU A 216 -10.25 5.82 -5.63
CA LEU A 216 -9.92 4.40 -5.61
C LEU A 216 -9.32 3.99 -4.27
N MET A 217 -8.28 4.71 -3.81
CA MET A 217 -7.58 4.39 -2.58
C MET A 217 -8.45 4.66 -1.35
N PHE A 218 -9.22 5.74 -1.32
CA PHE A 218 -10.16 6.01 -0.25
C PHE A 218 -11.17 4.86 -0.12
N THR A 219 -11.80 4.48 -1.23
CA THR A 219 -12.77 3.38 -1.24
C THR A 219 -12.11 2.06 -0.80
N PHE A 220 -10.89 1.75 -1.28
CA PHE A 220 -10.16 0.56 -0.87
C PHE A 220 -9.82 0.56 0.62
N PHE A 221 -9.29 1.67 1.16
CA PHE A 221 -8.80 1.72 2.54
C PHE A 221 -9.91 1.71 3.59
N VAL A 222 -11.18 1.87 3.23
CA VAL A 222 -12.30 1.56 4.13
C VAL A 222 -12.21 0.10 4.60
N TYR A 223 -11.94 -0.85 3.69
CA TYR A 223 -11.87 -2.27 4.03
C TYR A 223 -10.83 -2.58 5.12
N PRO A 224 -9.51 -2.33 4.94
CA PRO A 224 -8.53 -2.64 5.97
C PRO A 224 -8.71 -1.81 7.26
N SER A 225 -9.40 -0.67 7.20
CA SER A 225 -9.65 0.17 8.38
C SER A 225 -10.75 -0.36 9.30
N VAL A 226 -11.75 -1.05 8.77
CA VAL A 226 -12.94 -1.42 9.56
C VAL A 226 -13.33 -2.89 9.47
N PHE A 227 -12.91 -3.63 8.44
CA PHE A 227 -13.41 -4.99 8.18
C PHE A 227 -13.24 -5.93 9.37
N ALA A 228 -12.05 -5.97 9.99
CA ALA A 228 -11.79 -6.81 11.13
C ALA A 228 -12.69 -6.44 12.34
N MET A 229 -12.93 -5.15 12.56
CA MET A 229 -13.73 -4.65 13.67
C MET A 229 -15.23 -4.90 13.43
N GLU A 230 -15.73 -4.60 12.23
CA GLU A 230 -17.16 -4.80 11.91
C GLU A 230 -17.51 -6.29 11.89
N THR A 231 -16.67 -7.13 11.27
CA THR A 231 -16.87 -8.59 11.24
C THR A 231 -16.84 -9.21 12.64
N ALA A 232 -15.95 -8.70 13.52
CA ALA A 232 -15.90 -9.17 14.91
C ALA A 232 -17.13 -8.73 15.71
N LYS A 233 -17.70 -7.53 15.47
CA LYS A 233 -18.95 -7.07 16.07
C LYS A 233 -20.14 -7.96 15.68
N GLU A 234 -20.17 -8.46 14.45
CA GLU A 234 -21.20 -9.41 14.01
C GLU A 234 -21.14 -10.74 14.80
N GLY A 235 -19.95 -11.15 15.28
CA GLY A 235 -19.73 -12.35 16.09
C GLY A 235 -19.93 -13.68 15.35
N ILE A 236 -20.13 -13.64 14.02
CA ILE A 236 -20.43 -14.81 13.19
C ILE A 236 -19.16 -15.53 12.75
N ILE A 237 -18.08 -14.76 12.49
CA ILE A 237 -16.82 -15.25 11.93
C ILE A 237 -15.75 -15.23 13.04
N PRO A 238 -15.15 -16.38 13.39
CA PRO A 238 -14.06 -16.43 14.35
C PRO A 238 -12.85 -15.60 13.90
N GLN A 239 -12.15 -14.98 14.85
CA GLN A 239 -11.04 -14.03 14.62
C GLN A 239 -9.95 -14.56 13.66
N HIS A 240 -9.59 -15.85 13.76
CA HIS A 240 -8.55 -16.42 12.90
C HIS A 240 -8.94 -16.50 11.42
N TYR A 241 -10.25 -16.63 11.10
CA TYR A 241 -10.72 -16.62 9.72
C TYR A 241 -10.76 -15.19 9.12
N ILE A 242 -10.91 -14.16 9.94
CA ILE A 242 -10.87 -12.78 9.49
C ILE A 242 -9.54 -12.49 8.77
N ALA A 243 -8.42 -12.89 9.35
CA ALA A 243 -7.10 -12.73 8.73
C ALA A 243 -6.96 -13.52 7.41
N ILE A 244 -7.53 -14.73 7.34
CA ILE A 244 -7.51 -15.55 6.13
C ILE A 244 -8.32 -14.89 5.01
N ILE A 245 -9.49 -14.35 5.33
CA ILE A 245 -10.34 -13.64 4.38
C ILE A 245 -9.63 -12.37 3.88
N MET A 246 -8.99 -11.61 4.76
CA MET A 246 -8.22 -10.43 4.38
C MET A 246 -7.01 -10.79 3.50
N ALA A 247 -6.29 -11.85 3.83
CA ALA A 247 -5.18 -12.33 3.01
C ALA A 247 -5.65 -12.84 1.63
N SER A 248 -6.82 -13.46 1.56
CA SER A 248 -7.42 -13.87 0.28
C SER A 248 -7.77 -12.69 -0.60
N MET A 249 -8.19 -11.56 -0.02
CA MET A 249 -8.42 -10.30 -0.73
C MET A 249 -7.12 -9.80 -1.39
N ASP A 250 -6.00 -9.80 -0.68
CA ASP A 250 -4.69 -9.41 -1.23
C ASP A 250 -4.25 -10.35 -2.36
N LEU A 251 -4.51 -11.67 -2.21
CA LEU A 251 -4.22 -12.65 -3.24
C LEU A 251 -5.09 -12.43 -4.50
N VAL A 252 -6.37 -12.13 -4.33
CA VAL A 252 -7.26 -11.79 -5.44
C VAL A 252 -6.82 -10.48 -6.11
N ALA A 253 -6.33 -9.49 -5.34
CA ALA A 253 -5.77 -8.27 -5.90
C ALA A 253 -4.55 -8.55 -6.79
N PHE A 254 -3.68 -9.48 -6.39
CA PHE A 254 -2.57 -9.94 -7.24
C PHE A 254 -3.05 -10.49 -8.59
N PHE A 255 -4.04 -11.40 -8.59
CA PHE A 255 -4.62 -11.94 -9.84
C PHE A 255 -5.37 -10.87 -10.65
N GLY A 256 -6.03 -9.93 -9.99
CA GLY A 256 -6.64 -8.75 -10.62
C GLY A 256 -5.62 -7.93 -11.39
N GLY A 257 -4.46 -7.67 -10.79
CA GLY A 257 -3.34 -6.99 -11.44
C GLY A 257 -2.79 -7.72 -12.67
N LEU A 258 -2.61 -9.04 -12.57
CA LEU A 258 -2.18 -9.87 -13.71
C LEU A 258 -3.22 -9.87 -14.85
N SER A 259 -4.50 -9.81 -14.51
CA SER A 259 -5.59 -9.79 -15.47
C SER A 259 -5.76 -8.45 -16.19
N PHE A 260 -5.11 -7.39 -15.72
CA PHE A 260 -5.29 -6.02 -16.21
C PHE A 260 -5.16 -5.89 -17.73
N VAL A 261 -4.09 -6.46 -18.31
CA VAL A 261 -3.82 -6.34 -19.75
C VAL A 261 -4.91 -7.03 -20.57
N HIS A 262 -5.38 -8.21 -20.15
CA HIS A 262 -6.44 -8.95 -20.82
C HIS A 262 -7.78 -8.21 -20.73
N ILE A 263 -8.11 -7.68 -19.57
CA ILE A 263 -9.34 -6.92 -19.35
C ILE A 263 -9.32 -5.62 -20.15
N LYS A 264 -8.19 -4.90 -20.16
CA LYS A 264 -8.04 -3.68 -20.98
C LYS A 264 -8.21 -3.97 -22.47
N LYS A 265 -7.67 -5.07 -22.98
CA LYS A 265 -7.87 -5.47 -24.37
C LYS A 265 -9.32 -5.82 -24.71
N ARG A 266 -10.05 -6.46 -23.77
CA ARG A 266 -11.41 -6.92 -23.98
C ARG A 266 -12.45 -5.79 -23.84
N PHE A 267 -12.30 -4.95 -22.83
CA PHE A 267 -13.28 -3.90 -22.48
C PHE A 267 -12.91 -2.51 -22.99
N GLY A 268 -11.67 -2.31 -23.48
CA GLY A 268 -11.22 -1.02 -24.02
C GLY A 268 -11.50 0.15 -23.05
N ILE A 269 -12.23 1.15 -23.53
CA ILE A 269 -12.59 2.35 -22.74
C ILE A 269 -13.45 2.01 -21.51
N MET A 270 -14.25 0.94 -21.55
CA MET A 270 -15.12 0.55 -20.43
C MET A 270 -14.32 0.00 -19.23
N THR A 271 -13.04 -0.33 -19.37
CA THR A 271 -12.17 -0.77 -18.27
C THR A 271 -12.16 0.22 -17.11
N LYS A 272 -12.34 1.52 -17.37
CA LYS A 272 -12.42 2.57 -16.34
C LYS A 272 -13.54 2.39 -15.33
N PHE A 273 -14.60 1.66 -15.69
CA PHE A 273 -15.74 1.38 -14.82
C PHE A 273 -15.62 0.07 -14.04
N VAL A 274 -14.73 -0.84 -14.45
CA VAL A 274 -14.64 -2.17 -13.84
C VAL A 274 -14.28 -2.07 -12.34
N ALA A 275 -13.22 -1.35 -12.00
CA ALA A 275 -12.81 -1.22 -10.61
C ALA A 275 -13.88 -0.55 -9.73
N PRO A 276 -14.44 0.63 -10.07
CA PRO A 276 -15.43 1.27 -9.22
C PRO A 276 -16.73 0.47 -9.07
N VAL A 277 -17.18 -0.23 -10.13
CA VAL A 277 -18.35 -1.12 -10.06
C VAL A 277 -18.08 -2.32 -9.16
N MET A 278 -16.89 -2.95 -9.27
CA MET A 278 -16.52 -4.06 -8.40
C MET A 278 -16.39 -3.63 -6.93
N PHE A 279 -15.87 -2.44 -6.63
CA PHE A 279 -15.92 -1.88 -5.28
C PHE A 279 -17.34 -1.74 -4.76
N LEU A 280 -18.24 -1.15 -5.57
CA LEU A 280 -19.64 -0.99 -5.17
C LEU A 280 -20.29 -2.34 -4.86
N VAL A 281 -20.13 -3.32 -5.75
CA VAL A 281 -20.66 -4.67 -5.54
C VAL A 281 -20.08 -5.31 -4.28
N GLY A 282 -18.77 -5.21 -4.08
CA GLY A 282 -18.08 -5.77 -2.90
C GLY A 282 -18.59 -5.17 -1.58
N TYR A 283 -18.75 -3.85 -1.53
CA TYR A 283 -19.28 -3.20 -0.32
C TYR A 283 -20.77 -3.44 -0.12
N LEU A 284 -21.55 -3.61 -1.18
CA LEU A 284 -22.96 -4.03 -1.04
C LEU A 284 -23.06 -5.44 -0.45
N PHE A 285 -22.17 -6.37 -0.81
CA PHE A 285 -22.11 -7.69 -0.17
C PHE A 285 -21.80 -7.57 1.32
N LEU A 286 -20.83 -6.74 1.70
CA LEU A 286 -20.48 -6.51 3.11
C LEU A 286 -21.60 -5.83 3.88
N PHE A 287 -22.31 -4.87 3.26
CA PHE A 287 -23.32 -4.03 3.93
C PHE A 287 -24.68 -4.71 4.05
N ILE A 288 -25.12 -5.43 3.00
CA ILE A 288 -26.48 -5.98 2.92
C ILE A 288 -26.52 -7.46 3.32
N VAL A 289 -25.55 -8.25 2.84
CA VAL A 289 -25.56 -9.70 3.04
C VAL A 289 -24.92 -10.08 4.37
N GLY A 290 -23.76 -9.48 4.73
CA GLY A 290 -23.04 -9.76 5.96
C GLY A 290 -22.59 -11.22 6.10
N GLY A 291 -22.13 -11.59 7.30
CA GLY A 291 -21.73 -12.96 7.62
C GLY A 291 -20.65 -13.53 6.69
N TRP A 292 -20.57 -14.86 6.60
CA TRP A 292 -19.57 -15.56 5.78
C TRP A 292 -19.64 -15.20 4.28
N ILE A 293 -20.84 -15.19 3.72
CA ILE A 293 -21.05 -14.95 2.28
C ILE A 293 -20.68 -13.51 1.96
N GLY A 294 -21.15 -12.54 2.77
CA GLY A 294 -20.82 -11.13 2.60
C GLY A 294 -19.33 -10.88 2.71
N ALA A 295 -18.68 -11.45 3.73
CA ALA A 295 -17.24 -11.29 3.98
C ALA A 295 -16.39 -11.85 2.83
N ILE A 296 -16.65 -13.07 2.37
CA ILE A 296 -15.87 -13.72 1.32
C ILE A 296 -16.12 -13.04 -0.04
N ALA A 297 -17.38 -12.91 -0.45
CA ALA A 297 -17.72 -12.29 -1.73
C ALA A 297 -17.27 -10.83 -1.79
N GLY A 298 -17.54 -10.06 -0.71
CA GLY A 298 -17.10 -8.67 -0.61
C GLY A 298 -15.58 -8.54 -0.76
N SER A 299 -14.81 -9.37 -0.06
CA SER A 299 -13.34 -9.35 -0.13
C SER A 299 -12.82 -9.70 -1.53
N ILE A 300 -13.43 -10.67 -2.22
CA ILE A 300 -13.06 -11.04 -3.59
C ILE A 300 -13.29 -9.85 -4.54
N PHE A 301 -14.45 -9.22 -4.50
CA PHE A 301 -14.76 -8.09 -5.37
C PHE A 301 -13.87 -6.87 -5.07
N ILE A 302 -13.63 -6.55 -3.81
CA ILE A 302 -12.77 -5.44 -3.37
C ILE A 302 -11.32 -5.69 -3.78
N GLY A 303 -10.80 -6.91 -3.55
CA GLY A 303 -9.46 -7.29 -3.96
C GLY A 303 -9.26 -7.16 -5.46
N PHE A 304 -10.17 -7.71 -6.25
CA PHE A 304 -10.11 -7.63 -7.71
C PHE A 304 -10.17 -6.18 -8.21
N ALA A 305 -11.05 -5.34 -7.62
CA ALA A 305 -11.17 -3.92 -7.93
C ALA A 305 -9.86 -3.18 -7.69
N ASN A 306 -9.22 -3.41 -6.54
CA ASN A 306 -7.94 -2.79 -6.18
C ASN A 306 -6.81 -3.23 -7.12
N GLY A 307 -6.69 -4.54 -7.36
CA GLY A 307 -5.66 -5.11 -8.23
C GLY A 307 -5.73 -4.62 -9.66
N LEU A 308 -6.94 -4.38 -10.20
CA LEU A 308 -7.15 -3.87 -11.54
C LEU A 308 -7.07 -2.34 -11.62
N GLY A 309 -7.62 -1.65 -10.64
CA GLY A 309 -7.82 -0.20 -10.68
C GLY A 309 -6.52 0.58 -10.59
N ILE A 310 -5.58 0.17 -9.72
CA ILE A 310 -4.28 0.83 -9.57
C ILE A 310 -3.50 0.84 -10.88
N PRO A 311 -3.20 -0.31 -11.52
CA PRO A 311 -2.43 -0.31 -12.76
C PRO A 311 -3.17 0.39 -13.90
N PHE A 312 -4.51 0.37 -13.93
CA PHE A 312 -5.28 1.10 -14.91
C PHE A 312 -5.05 2.61 -14.83
N ILE A 313 -5.19 3.21 -13.64
CA ILE A 313 -5.01 4.67 -13.47
C ILE A 313 -3.56 5.06 -13.69
N ILE A 314 -2.59 4.33 -13.11
CA ILE A 314 -1.17 4.62 -13.23
C ILE A 314 -0.72 4.52 -14.69
N SER A 315 -1.06 3.43 -15.38
CA SER A 315 -0.65 3.24 -16.78
C SER A 315 -1.25 4.30 -17.70
N THR A 316 -2.53 4.64 -17.51
CA THR A 316 -3.22 5.64 -18.33
C THR A 316 -2.65 7.05 -18.08
N ALA A 317 -2.39 7.39 -16.83
CA ALA A 317 -1.76 8.65 -16.46
C ALA A 317 -0.33 8.76 -17.02
N SER A 318 0.45 7.68 -16.91
CA SER A 318 1.81 7.60 -17.43
C SER A 318 1.88 7.75 -18.95
N GLN A 319 1.00 7.04 -19.68
CA GLN A 319 0.92 7.14 -21.14
C GLN A 319 0.57 8.56 -21.58
N LYS A 320 -0.38 9.22 -20.90
CA LYS A 320 -0.78 10.60 -21.22
C LYS A 320 0.28 11.64 -20.86
N ALA A 321 1.10 11.35 -19.86
CA ALA A 321 2.18 12.24 -19.41
C ALA A 321 3.48 12.06 -20.24
N GLY A 322 3.68 10.91 -20.89
CA GLY A 322 4.87 10.64 -21.68
C GLY A 322 6.15 10.77 -20.85
N LYS A 323 7.17 11.46 -21.39
CA LYS A 323 8.49 11.64 -20.74
C LYS A 323 8.44 12.40 -19.40
N VAL A 324 7.39 13.18 -19.15
CA VAL A 324 7.21 13.97 -17.92
C VAL A 324 6.52 13.15 -16.81
N ALA A 325 6.10 11.91 -17.12
CA ALA A 325 5.33 11.08 -16.20
C ALA A 325 6.07 10.80 -14.89
N ALA A 326 7.31 10.33 -15.00
CA ALA A 326 8.06 9.82 -13.86
C ALA A 326 8.37 10.92 -12.83
N THR A 327 8.74 12.11 -13.32
CA THR A 327 9.26 13.20 -12.47
C THR A 327 8.19 14.10 -11.88
N THR A 328 7.00 14.13 -12.49
CA THR A 328 6.00 15.14 -12.15
C THR A 328 4.65 14.57 -11.80
N VAL A 329 4.17 13.58 -12.56
CA VAL A 329 2.82 13.03 -12.39
C VAL A 329 2.80 11.90 -11.36
N MET A 330 3.77 11.00 -11.37
CA MET A 330 3.82 9.87 -10.42
C MET A 330 3.94 10.30 -8.95
N PRO A 331 4.75 11.30 -8.59
CA PRO A 331 4.76 11.81 -7.21
C PRO A 331 3.41 12.36 -6.74
N LEU A 332 2.66 13.05 -7.62
CA LEU A 332 1.32 13.55 -7.28
C LEU A 332 0.30 12.42 -7.11
N ILE A 333 0.37 11.39 -7.95
CA ILE A 333 -0.46 10.19 -7.82
C ILE A 333 -0.14 9.47 -6.51
N SER A 334 1.13 9.25 -6.20
CA SER A 334 1.55 8.61 -4.94
C SER A 334 1.11 9.42 -3.72
N MET A 335 1.25 10.74 -3.76
CA MET A 335 0.77 11.61 -2.69
C MET A 335 -0.75 11.47 -2.49
N ALA A 336 -1.53 11.45 -3.58
CA ALA A 336 -2.98 11.28 -3.49
C ALA A 336 -3.37 9.91 -2.93
N MET A 337 -2.65 8.83 -3.28
CA MET A 337 -2.85 7.49 -2.73
C MET A 337 -2.69 7.47 -1.20
N TYR A 338 -1.57 7.99 -0.71
CA TYR A 338 -1.28 7.99 0.73
C TYR A 338 -2.13 8.98 1.51
N LEU A 339 -2.49 10.12 0.90
CA LEU A 339 -3.43 11.07 1.51
C LEU A 339 -4.81 10.43 1.68
N ALA A 340 -5.30 9.70 0.67
CA ALA A 340 -6.56 8.97 0.78
C ALA A 340 -6.53 7.95 1.93
N GLN A 341 -5.45 7.17 2.04
CA GLN A 341 -5.27 6.23 3.14
C GLN A 341 -5.31 6.92 4.52
N PHE A 342 -4.62 8.06 4.65
CA PHE A 342 -4.57 8.81 5.91
C PHE A 342 -5.93 9.39 6.30
N VAL A 343 -6.66 9.97 5.34
CA VAL A 343 -7.93 10.66 5.59
C VAL A 343 -9.08 9.67 5.83
N THR A 344 -8.98 8.42 5.36
CA THR A 344 -10.06 7.43 5.44
C THR A 344 -10.64 7.28 6.86
N PRO A 345 -9.87 7.02 7.93
CA PRO A 345 -10.45 6.89 9.28
C PRO A 345 -11.13 8.15 9.78
N MET A 346 -10.65 9.33 9.36
CA MET A 346 -11.23 10.61 9.75
C MET A 346 -12.62 10.80 9.14
N ILE A 347 -12.78 10.43 7.87
CA ILE A 347 -14.09 10.49 7.20
C ILE A 347 -15.02 9.42 7.76
N LEU A 348 -14.52 8.22 8.05
CA LEU A 348 -15.32 7.15 8.64
C LEU A 348 -15.83 7.49 10.05
N SER A 349 -15.12 8.34 10.80
CA SER A 349 -15.57 8.78 12.13
C SER A 349 -16.83 9.65 12.12
N ILE A 350 -17.22 10.18 10.96
CA ILE A 350 -18.43 11.01 10.79
C ILE A 350 -19.69 10.14 10.69
N SER A 351 -19.55 8.86 10.36
CA SER A 351 -20.67 7.95 10.12
C SER A 351 -20.52 6.63 10.88
N ASN A 352 -21.62 6.15 11.46
CA ASN A 352 -21.70 4.84 12.09
C ASN A 352 -21.85 3.68 11.09
N LEU A 353 -21.92 3.98 9.79
CA LEU A 353 -22.13 3.01 8.72
C LEU A 353 -20.96 3.03 7.72
N PRO A 354 -19.79 2.47 8.08
CA PRO A 354 -18.59 2.58 7.26
C PRO A 354 -18.74 1.98 5.84
N TYR A 355 -19.47 0.90 5.71
CA TYR A 355 -19.71 0.29 4.40
C TYR A 355 -20.66 1.12 3.51
N ALA A 356 -21.60 1.86 4.11
CA ALA A 356 -22.42 2.82 3.35
C ALA A 356 -21.56 3.98 2.81
N VAL A 357 -20.60 4.49 3.61
CA VAL A 357 -19.63 5.50 3.16
C VAL A 357 -18.81 4.98 1.99
N ALA A 358 -18.37 3.71 2.04
CA ALA A 358 -17.66 3.09 0.95
C ALA A 358 -18.51 2.94 -0.33
N CYS A 359 -19.78 2.56 -0.19
CA CYS A 359 -20.72 2.51 -1.33
C CYS A 359 -20.90 3.89 -1.98
N VAL A 360 -21.06 4.95 -1.17
CA VAL A 360 -21.15 6.33 -1.69
C VAL A 360 -19.86 6.73 -2.42
N SER A 361 -18.68 6.42 -1.83
CA SER A 361 -17.39 6.68 -2.47
C SER A 361 -17.23 5.92 -3.79
N ALA A 362 -17.64 4.66 -3.84
CA ALA A 362 -17.63 3.87 -5.07
C ALA A 362 -18.55 4.46 -6.15
N MET A 363 -19.75 4.93 -5.78
CA MET A 363 -20.65 5.64 -6.71
C MET A 363 -20.02 6.94 -7.22
N MET A 364 -19.40 7.73 -6.34
CA MET A 364 -18.66 8.93 -6.75
C MET A 364 -17.53 8.58 -7.72
N PHE A 365 -16.83 7.46 -7.49
CA PHE A 365 -15.78 7.00 -8.37
C PHE A 365 -16.32 6.53 -9.73
N ILE A 366 -17.51 5.90 -9.80
CA ILE A 366 -18.20 5.57 -11.07
C ILE A 366 -18.50 6.85 -11.86
N VAL A 367 -19.13 7.84 -11.22
CA VAL A 367 -19.45 9.13 -11.85
C VAL A 367 -18.18 9.83 -12.35
N TRP A 368 -17.14 9.88 -11.50
CA TRP A 368 -15.87 10.47 -11.87
C TRP A 368 -15.20 9.76 -13.05
N SER A 369 -15.23 8.43 -13.07
CA SER A 369 -14.72 7.63 -14.19
C SER A 369 -15.45 7.94 -15.49
N GLY A 370 -16.74 8.28 -15.44
CA GLY A 370 -17.52 8.75 -16.59
C GLY A 370 -16.95 10.02 -17.21
N THR A 371 -16.46 10.96 -16.40
CA THR A 371 -15.88 12.22 -16.87
C THR A 371 -14.46 12.06 -17.44
N MET A 372 -13.77 10.97 -17.13
CA MET A 372 -12.39 10.72 -17.61
C MET A 372 -12.38 10.49 -19.13
N LYS A 373 -11.78 11.43 -19.85
CA LYS A 373 -11.47 11.29 -21.28
C LYS A 373 -10.23 10.42 -21.41
N THR A 374 -10.42 9.11 -21.53
CA THR A 374 -9.37 8.16 -21.88
C THR A 374 -9.36 8.05 -23.41
N ASN A 375 -8.59 8.88 -24.08
CA ASN A 375 -8.31 8.63 -25.49
C ASN A 375 -7.42 7.39 -25.56
N THR A 376 -7.92 6.35 -26.17
CA THR A 376 -7.19 5.16 -26.60
C THR A 376 -6.23 5.50 -27.70
#